data_875536f9f319b427d3d082fd2ad6d9f8
#
_entry.id   875536f9f319b427d3d082fd2ad6d9f8
#
_cell.length_a   1.000
_cell.length_b   1.000
_cell.length_c   1.000
_cell.angle_alpha   90.00
_cell.angle_beta   90.00
_cell.angle_gamma   90.00
#
_symmetry.space_group_name_H-M   'P 1'
#
loop_
_entity.id
_entity.type
_entity.pdbx_description
1 polymer ?
#
loop_
_entity_poly.entity_id
_entity_poly.type
_entity_poly.pdbx_seq_one_letter_code
_entity_poly.pdbx_strand_id
1 'polypeptide(L)'
;VGLIESALFCITLTHETPTPSKGSPTEEDAIAKAGLCSPNCGQTWFDHGYNIIAFPNGSTCLQGNHSPADAMTALYMIRWLQESIRNNSIETVDTIEEGLNNNNNNGNGRRYNADILEDSSRYIFDTNSWPNANVAIRNASIHAKDLFNSINVRVVTFDTYGSDQAKVIKMSPDALVQMGL
;
A
#
# COMPACT_ATOMS: atom_id res chain seq x y z
N VAL A 1 15.68 -10.78 -6.72
CA VAL A 1 15.03 -11.25 -5.47
C VAL A 1 15.65 -10.52 -4.28
N GLY A 2 16.97 -10.54 -4.07
CA GLY A 2 17.61 -9.93 -2.89
C GLY A 2 17.31 -8.44 -2.66
N LEU A 3 17.15 -7.63 -3.70
CA LEU A 3 16.77 -6.22 -3.57
C LEU A 3 15.34 -6.06 -3.02
N ILE A 4 14.41 -6.90 -3.47
CA ILE A 4 13.03 -6.87 -2.99
C ILE A 4 12.99 -7.32 -1.54
N GLU A 5 13.68 -8.41 -1.20
CA GLU A 5 13.72 -8.97 0.16
C GLU A 5 14.37 -8.02 1.18
N SER A 6 15.34 -7.20 0.75
CA SER A 6 16.01 -6.23 1.61
C SER A 6 15.32 -4.87 1.71
N ALA A 7 14.30 -4.61 0.89
CA ALA A 7 13.56 -3.35 0.91
C ALA A 7 12.75 -3.21 2.20
N LEU A 8 12.58 -1.99 2.71
CA LEU A 8 11.71 -1.72 3.85
C LEU A 8 10.22 -1.81 3.48
N PHE A 9 9.89 -1.42 2.26
CA PHE A 9 8.54 -1.46 1.70
C PHE A 9 8.61 -1.54 0.18
N CYS A 10 7.52 -1.92 -0.45
CA CYS A 10 7.35 -1.91 -1.89
C CYS A 10 6.32 -0.85 -2.29
N ILE A 11 6.52 -0.26 -3.46
CA ILE A 11 5.51 0.60 -4.10
C ILE A 11 5.04 -0.11 -5.36
N THR A 12 3.75 -0.34 -5.47
CA THR A 12 3.12 -0.94 -6.66
C THR A 12 2.32 0.12 -7.39
N LEU A 13 2.73 0.42 -8.63
CA LEU A 13 1.96 1.26 -9.53
C LEU A 13 1.08 0.35 -10.40
N THR A 14 -0.23 0.45 -10.24
CA THR A 14 -1.17 -0.38 -11.00
C THR A 14 -1.59 0.31 -12.30
N HIS A 15 -2.01 -0.47 -13.28
CA HIS A 15 -2.51 0.04 -14.56
C HIS A 15 -4.04 0.23 -14.56
N GLU A 16 -4.73 -0.34 -13.59
CA GLU A 16 -6.18 -0.33 -13.51
C GLU A 16 -6.65 0.16 -12.14
N THR A 17 -7.70 0.96 -12.14
CA THR A 17 -8.40 1.37 -10.92
C THR A 17 -9.41 0.28 -10.55
N PRO A 18 -9.46 -0.15 -9.28
CA PRO A 18 -10.47 -1.10 -8.83
C PRO A 18 -11.88 -0.55 -9.06
N THR A 19 -12.77 -1.40 -9.55
CA THR A 19 -14.17 -1.03 -9.81
C THR A 19 -15.11 -1.74 -8.84
N PRO A 20 -16.19 -1.08 -8.42
CA PRO A 20 -17.23 -1.68 -7.60
C PRO A 20 -17.77 -2.99 -8.18
N SER A 21 -18.10 -3.93 -7.32
CA SER A 21 -18.63 -5.23 -7.67
C SER A 21 -19.72 -5.66 -6.68
N LYS A 22 -20.42 -6.77 -6.96
CA LYS A 22 -21.47 -7.28 -6.07
C LYS A 22 -20.98 -7.49 -4.62
N GLY A 23 -19.72 -7.91 -4.44
CA GLY A 23 -19.10 -8.14 -3.14
C GLY A 23 -18.43 -6.90 -2.52
N SER A 24 -18.30 -5.81 -3.27
CA SER A 24 -17.63 -4.56 -2.88
C SER A 24 -18.25 -3.40 -3.67
N PRO A 25 -19.44 -2.91 -3.28
CA PRO A 25 -20.27 -2.06 -4.12
C PRO A 25 -19.88 -0.58 -4.15
N THR A 26 -19.03 -0.11 -3.26
CA THR A 26 -18.49 1.26 -3.31
C THR A 26 -17.08 1.28 -3.88
N GLU A 27 -16.60 2.45 -4.24
CA GLU A 27 -15.23 2.64 -4.71
C GLU A 27 -14.23 2.33 -3.58
N GLU A 28 -14.52 2.77 -2.37
CA GLU A 28 -13.72 2.50 -1.18
C GLU A 28 -13.66 0.98 -0.88
N ASP A 29 -14.77 0.27 -1.01
CA ASP A 29 -14.81 -1.18 -0.86
C ASP A 29 -13.91 -1.87 -1.88
N ALA A 30 -13.96 -1.41 -3.14
CA ALA A 30 -13.16 -1.97 -4.22
C ALA A 30 -11.66 -1.73 -4.02
N ILE A 31 -11.28 -0.52 -3.59
CA ILE A 31 -9.90 -0.15 -3.27
C ILE A 31 -9.39 -0.97 -2.08
N ALA A 32 -10.17 -1.06 -1.00
CA ALA A 32 -9.80 -1.85 0.18
C ALA A 32 -9.64 -3.34 -0.16
N LYS A 33 -10.53 -3.87 -1.00
CA LYS A 33 -10.42 -5.26 -1.48
C LYS A 33 -9.17 -5.47 -2.32
N ALA A 34 -8.83 -4.54 -3.20
CA ALA A 34 -7.62 -4.61 -4.02
C ALA A 34 -6.34 -4.55 -3.18
N GLY A 35 -6.37 -3.85 -2.03
CA GLY A 35 -5.28 -3.84 -1.06
C GLY A 35 -5.08 -5.16 -0.33
N LEU A 36 -6.17 -5.91 -0.08
CA LEU A 36 -6.09 -7.21 0.57
C LEU A 36 -5.68 -8.32 -0.40
N CYS A 37 -6.23 -8.30 -1.59
CA CYS A 37 -5.99 -9.30 -2.62
C CYS A 37 -6.26 -8.67 -3.99
N SER A 38 -5.34 -8.82 -4.93
CA SER A 38 -5.50 -8.32 -6.28
C SER A 38 -5.94 -9.43 -7.24
N PRO A 39 -6.90 -9.18 -8.14
CA PRO A 39 -7.19 -10.13 -9.21
C PRO A 39 -6.00 -10.32 -10.15
N ASN A 40 -5.11 -9.32 -10.19
CA ASN A 40 -3.85 -9.34 -10.92
C ASN A 40 -2.68 -9.64 -9.97
N CYS A 41 -2.74 -10.78 -9.30
CA CYS A 41 -1.84 -11.21 -8.23
C CYS A 41 -0.33 -11.18 -8.58
N GLY A 42 0.03 -11.03 -9.83
CA GLY A 42 1.43 -10.88 -10.26
C GLY A 42 1.99 -9.46 -10.18
N GLN A 43 1.19 -8.46 -9.80
CA GLN A 43 1.62 -7.06 -9.78
C GLN A 43 2.05 -6.57 -8.38
N THR A 44 1.60 -7.23 -7.33
CA THR A 44 1.86 -6.83 -5.95
C THR A 44 2.62 -7.91 -5.20
N TRP A 45 3.67 -7.51 -4.50
CA TRP A 45 4.48 -8.44 -3.70
C TRP A 45 3.90 -8.58 -2.29
N PHE A 46 2.83 -9.35 -2.15
CA PHE A 46 2.08 -9.51 -0.88
C PHE A 46 2.87 -10.16 0.26
N ASP A 47 3.98 -10.83 -0.05
CA ASP A 47 4.85 -11.43 0.95
C ASP A 47 5.77 -10.40 1.64
N HIS A 48 5.80 -9.16 1.16
CA HIS A 48 6.58 -8.08 1.77
C HIS A 48 5.86 -7.48 2.98
N GLY A 49 6.65 -6.92 3.93
CA GLY A 49 6.11 -6.32 5.15
C GLY A 49 5.08 -5.23 4.92
N TYR A 50 5.38 -4.30 4.00
CA TYR A 50 4.48 -3.23 3.59
C TYR A 50 4.50 -3.02 2.09
N ASN A 51 3.32 -2.79 1.50
CA ASN A 51 3.14 -2.35 0.12
C ASN A 51 2.27 -1.11 0.08
N ILE A 52 2.73 -0.08 -0.61
CA ILE A 52 1.93 1.08 -0.97
C ILE A 52 1.46 0.85 -2.40
N ILE A 53 0.16 0.72 -2.59
CA ILE A 53 -0.43 0.46 -3.90
C ILE A 53 -1.08 1.75 -4.37
N ALA A 54 -0.64 2.26 -5.52
CA ALA A 54 -1.17 3.48 -6.12
C ALA A 54 -1.93 3.13 -7.41
N PHE A 55 -3.12 3.70 -7.54
CA PHE A 55 -4.02 3.50 -8.66
C PHE A 55 -4.02 4.69 -9.62
N PRO A 56 -4.37 4.51 -10.91
CA PRO A 56 -4.34 5.58 -11.90
C PRO A 56 -5.24 6.78 -11.58
N ASN A 57 -6.28 6.61 -10.79
CA ASN A 57 -7.16 7.70 -10.33
C ASN A 57 -6.59 8.51 -9.16
N GLY A 58 -5.35 8.23 -8.72
CA GLY A 58 -4.70 8.89 -7.60
C GLY A 58 -5.06 8.32 -6.23
N SER A 59 -5.99 7.36 -6.14
CA SER A 59 -6.24 6.68 -4.87
C SER A 59 -5.08 5.75 -4.51
N THR A 60 -4.90 5.51 -3.22
CA THR A 60 -3.84 4.66 -2.70
C THR A 60 -4.36 3.76 -1.59
N CYS A 61 -3.74 2.61 -1.42
CA CYS A 61 -3.94 1.81 -0.22
C CYS A 61 -2.59 1.31 0.32
N LEU A 62 -2.55 1.07 1.61
CA LEU A 62 -1.45 0.41 2.30
C LEU A 62 -1.86 -1.02 2.62
N GLN A 63 -1.12 -1.97 2.09
CA GLN A 63 -1.22 -3.38 2.48
C GLN A 63 -0.09 -3.69 3.45
N GLY A 64 -0.41 -4.28 4.58
CA GLY A 64 0.57 -4.71 5.58
C GLY A 64 0.50 -6.23 5.81
N ASN A 65 1.66 -6.87 5.82
CA ASN A 65 1.79 -8.22 6.34
C ASN A 65 1.90 -8.14 7.87
N HIS A 66 1.06 -8.85 8.60
CA HIS A 66 1.01 -8.76 10.06
C HIS A 66 2.20 -9.45 10.76
N SER A 67 3.03 -10.20 10.01
CA SER A 67 4.17 -10.93 10.59
C SER A 67 5.24 -10.02 11.21
N PRO A 68 5.68 -8.92 10.55
CA PRO A 68 6.76 -8.09 11.08
C PRO A 68 6.30 -7.04 12.08
N ALA A 69 5.04 -6.59 12.01
CA ALA A 69 4.56 -5.47 12.82
C ALA A 69 3.06 -5.51 13.06
N ASP A 70 2.62 -4.91 14.15
CA ASP A 70 1.23 -4.76 14.50
C ASP A 70 0.57 -3.60 13.75
N ALA A 71 -0.77 -3.61 13.66
CA ALA A 71 -1.58 -2.61 12.98
C ALA A 71 -1.29 -1.18 13.43
N MET A 72 -0.97 -0.97 14.70
CA MET A 72 -0.65 0.35 15.24
C MET A 72 0.57 0.98 14.57
N THR A 73 1.57 0.20 14.20
CA THR A 73 2.77 0.69 13.48
C THR A 73 2.38 1.27 12.13
N ALA A 74 1.54 0.57 11.37
CA ALA A 74 1.03 1.02 10.08
C ALA A 74 0.17 2.29 10.23
N LEU A 75 -0.70 2.35 11.25
CA LEU A 75 -1.54 3.52 11.52
C LEU A 75 -0.71 4.76 11.87
N TYR A 76 0.34 4.62 12.68
CA TYR A 76 1.25 5.73 12.99
C TYR A 76 1.99 6.21 11.74
N MET A 77 2.44 5.31 10.89
CA MET A 77 3.11 5.66 9.63
C MET A 77 2.16 6.43 8.70
N ILE A 78 0.94 5.94 8.49
CA ILE A 78 -0.07 6.62 7.66
C ILE A 78 -0.38 8.00 8.22
N ARG A 79 -0.62 8.12 9.52
CA ARG A 79 -0.92 9.39 10.17
C ARG A 79 0.23 10.39 10.01
N TRP A 80 1.47 9.94 10.23
CA TRP A 80 2.65 10.77 10.03
C TRP A 80 2.77 11.25 8.57
N LEU A 81 2.55 10.36 7.60
CA LEU A 81 2.55 10.72 6.17
C LEU A 81 1.48 11.77 5.85
N GLN A 82 0.24 11.56 6.32
CA GLN A 82 -0.86 12.50 6.09
C GLN A 82 -0.59 13.87 6.72
N GLU A 83 -0.06 13.90 7.93
CA GLU A 83 0.32 15.15 8.60
C GLU A 83 1.46 15.85 7.87
N SER A 84 2.46 15.11 7.43
CA SER A 84 3.61 15.64 6.70
C SER A 84 3.21 16.23 5.34
N ILE A 85 2.31 15.59 4.62
CA ILE A 85 1.74 16.10 3.37
C ILE A 85 0.93 17.38 3.65
N ARG A 86 0.04 17.36 4.66
CA ARG A 86 -0.80 18.49 5.02
C ARG A 86 0.00 19.72 5.42
N ASN A 87 1.13 19.50 6.09
CA ASN A 87 2.01 20.57 6.56
C ASN A 87 3.07 20.99 5.54
N ASN A 88 3.02 20.44 4.30
CA ASN A 88 4.04 20.63 3.27
C ASN A 88 5.47 20.38 3.78
N SER A 89 5.62 19.44 4.73
CA SER A 89 6.91 19.09 5.32
C SER A 89 7.65 18.00 4.52
N ILE A 90 7.00 17.43 3.51
CA ILE A 90 7.62 16.54 2.53
C ILE A 90 7.93 17.36 1.29
N GLU A 91 9.20 17.34 0.90
CA GLU A 91 9.61 17.93 -0.37
C GLU A 91 8.88 17.22 -1.51
N THR A 92 8.17 17.97 -2.33
CA THR A 92 7.52 17.45 -3.54
C THR A 92 8.56 17.27 -4.65
N VAL A 93 8.19 16.52 -5.69
CA VAL A 93 9.08 16.35 -6.88
C VAL A 93 9.50 17.69 -7.45
N ASP A 94 8.61 18.69 -7.45
CA ASP A 94 8.90 20.04 -7.96
C ASP A 94 9.99 20.73 -7.13
N THR A 95 9.97 20.59 -5.81
CA THR A 95 11.02 21.09 -4.92
C THR A 95 12.34 20.35 -5.08
N ILE A 96 12.29 19.07 -5.43
CA ILE A 96 13.49 18.28 -5.73
C ILE A 96 14.12 18.73 -7.05
N GLU A 97 13.34 19.00 -8.10
CA GLU A 97 13.82 19.50 -9.38
C GLU A 97 14.39 20.93 -9.27
N GLU A 98 13.75 21.82 -8.51
CA GLU A 98 14.27 23.16 -8.21
C GLU A 98 15.58 23.09 -7.41
N GLY A 99 15.71 22.15 -6.47
CA GLY A 99 16.93 21.93 -5.70
C GLY A 99 18.08 21.37 -6.53
N LEU A 100 17.79 20.57 -7.56
CA LEU A 100 18.79 20.05 -8.51
C LEU A 100 19.30 21.15 -9.48
N ASN A 101 18.45 22.10 -9.85
CA ASN A 101 18.79 23.19 -10.76
C ASN A 101 19.51 24.37 -10.07
N ASN A 102 19.32 24.54 -8.76
CA ASN A 102 20.00 25.57 -7.97
C ASN A 102 21.34 25.06 -7.42
N ASN A 103 22.35 24.99 -8.27
CA ASN A 103 23.74 24.66 -7.91
C ASN A 103 24.42 25.80 -7.11
N ASN A 104 23.80 26.32 -6.07
CA ASN A 104 24.43 27.25 -5.16
C ASN A 104 24.86 26.54 -3.88
N ASN A 105 26.18 26.43 -3.77
CA ASN A 105 26.99 25.93 -2.68
C ASN A 105 26.66 26.52 -1.31
N ASN A 106 25.65 26.09 -0.63
CA ASN A 106 25.53 26.20 0.83
C ASN A 106 24.24 25.50 1.29
N GLY A 107 24.33 24.34 1.83
CA GLY A 107 23.20 23.76 2.52
C GLY A 107 23.28 22.25 2.70
N ASN A 108 22.96 21.79 3.86
CA ASN A 108 22.75 20.40 4.25
C ASN A 108 21.59 19.70 3.48
N GLY A 109 21.46 19.95 2.20
CA GLY A 109 20.52 19.23 1.34
C GLY A 109 20.97 17.76 1.23
N ARG A 110 20.13 16.82 1.64
CA ARG A 110 20.33 15.41 1.34
C ARG A 110 20.41 15.27 -0.18
N ARG A 111 21.60 14.99 -0.70
CA ARG A 111 21.77 14.60 -2.10
C ARG A 111 21.04 13.27 -2.28
N TYR A 112 19.88 13.30 -2.90
CA TYR A 112 19.35 12.09 -3.52
C TYR A 112 20.27 11.79 -4.70
N ASN A 113 20.99 10.67 -4.60
CA ASN A 113 21.86 10.23 -5.68
C ASN A 113 20.99 9.94 -6.89
N ALA A 114 21.07 10.75 -7.93
CA ALA A 114 20.41 10.49 -9.22
C ALA A 114 20.85 9.13 -9.81
N ASP A 115 22.01 8.63 -9.40
CA ASP A 115 22.53 7.30 -9.75
C ASP A 115 21.59 6.16 -9.34
N ILE A 116 20.69 6.37 -8.35
CA ILE A 116 19.69 5.38 -7.98
C ILE A 116 18.58 5.25 -9.03
N LEU A 117 18.32 6.33 -9.80
CA LEU A 117 17.31 6.31 -10.86
C LEU A 117 17.84 5.66 -12.16
N GLU A 118 19.16 5.62 -12.37
CA GLU A 118 19.76 4.94 -13.52
C GLU A 118 19.76 3.42 -13.40
N ASP A 119 19.67 2.87 -12.19
CA ASP A 119 19.57 1.41 -11.96
C ASP A 119 18.12 0.90 -11.86
N SER A 120 17.18 1.57 -12.51
CA SER A 120 15.84 1.01 -12.75
C SER A 120 15.93 -0.14 -13.77
N SER A 121 16.74 -1.13 -13.45
CA SER A 121 16.84 -2.34 -14.25
C SER A 121 15.52 -3.07 -14.17
N ARG A 122 14.87 -3.22 -15.31
CA ARG A 122 13.68 -4.06 -15.46
C ARG A 122 14.11 -5.51 -15.24
N TYR A 123 13.83 -6.07 -14.07
CA TYR A 123 14.06 -7.49 -13.83
C TYR A 123 13.03 -8.30 -14.59
N ILE A 124 13.49 -9.02 -15.59
CA ILE A 124 12.67 -10.01 -16.30
C ILE A 124 13.04 -11.37 -15.73
N PHE A 125 12.07 -12.04 -15.11
CA PHE A 125 12.25 -13.41 -14.68
C PHE A 125 12.18 -14.35 -15.89
N ASP A 126 13.30 -15.00 -16.21
CA ASP A 126 13.29 -16.04 -17.23
C ASP A 126 12.67 -17.33 -16.68
N THR A 127 11.36 -17.46 -16.92
CA THR A 127 10.62 -18.67 -16.52
C THR A 127 10.95 -19.89 -17.38
N ASN A 128 11.63 -19.72 -18.52
CA ASN A 128 11.99 -20.82 -19.41
C ASN A 128 13.11 -21.68 -18.80
N SER A 129 13.94 -21.08 -17.94
CA SER A 129 15.03 -21.79 -17.23
C SER A 129 14.51 -22.71 -16.12
N TRP A 130 13.23 -22.62 -15.74
CA TRP A 130 12.66 -23.38 -14.62
C TRP A 130 11.58 -24.34 -15.12
N PRO A 131 11.85 -25.64 -15.16
CA PRO A 131 10.87 -26.64 -15.49
C PRO A 131 9.64 -26.48 -14.57
N ASN A 132 8.46 -26.44 -15.18
CA ASN A 132 7.18 -26.26 -14.46
C ASN A 132 6.87 -24.87 -13.89
N ALA A 133 7.74 -23.85 -14.02
CA ALA A 133 7.44 -22.50 -13.50
C ALA A 133 6.12 -21.95 -14.06
N ASN A 134 5.89 -22.08 -15.36
CA ASN A 134 4.67 -21.62 -16.01
C ASN A 134 3.41 -22.33 -15.49
N VAL A 135 3.52 -23.61 -15.15
CA VAL A 135 2.41 -24.38 -14.55
C VAL A 135 2.14 -23.88 -13.12
N ALA A 136 3.19 -23.70 -12.33
CA ALA A 136 3.08 -23.21 -10.97
C ALA A 136 2.47 -21.79 -10.93
N ILE A 137 2.93 -20.87 -11.79
CA ILE A 137 2.39 -19.51 -11.93
C ILE A 137 0.91 -19.55 -12.31
N ARG A 138 0.54 -20.39 -13.29
CA ARG A 138 -0.87 -20.54 -13.69
C ARG A 138 -1.74 -21.04 -12.54
N ASN A 139 -1.29 -22.06 -11.82
CA ASN A 139 -2.03 -22.62 -10.69
C ASN A 139 -2.17 -21.59 -9.55
N ALA A 140 -1.09 -20.88 -9.23
CA ALA A 140 -1.12 -19.80 -8.24
C ALA A 140 -2.08 -18.68 -8.64
N SER A 141 -2.10 -18.30 -9.93
CA SER A 141 -3.01 -17.25 -10.43
C SER A 141 -4.48 -17.68 -10.37
N ILE A 142 -4.79 -18.94 -10.63
CA ILE A 142 -6.15 -19.47 -10.47
C ILE A 142 -6.55 -19.42 -9.01
N HIS A 143 -5.71 -19.92 -8.12
CA HIS A 143 -5.99 -19.95 -6.69
C HIS A 143 -6.18 -18.53 -6.13
N ALA A 144 -5.34 -17.57 -6.51
CA ALA A 144 -5.46 -16.19 -6.11
C ALA A 144 -6.76 -15.52 -6.60
N LYS A 145 -7.19 -15.83 -7.83
CA LYS A 145 -8.49 -15.36 -8.35
C LYS A 145 -9.68 -15.95 -7.59
N ASP A 146 -9.63 -17.22 -7.26
CA ASP A 146 -10.68 -17.88 -6.50
C ASP A 146 -10.76 -17.27 -5.08
N LEU A 147 -9.62 -17.04 -4.45
CA LEU A 147 -9.54 -16.36 -3.16
C LEU A 147 -10.12 -14.94 -3.25
N PHE A 148 -9.68 -14.14 -4.25
CA PHE A 148 -10.21 -12.79 -4.47
C PHE A 148 -11.74 -12.78 -4.62
N ASN A 149 -12.29 -13.73 -5.38
CA ASN A 149 -13.73 -13.82 -5.61
C ASN A 149 -14.51 -14.28 -4.37
N SER A 150 -13.86 -15.01 -3.46
CA SER A 150 -14.48 -15.49 -2.21
C SER A 150 -14.57 -14.43 -1.13
N ILE A 151 -13.79 -13.35 -1.23
CA ILE A 151 -13.73 -12.28 -0.23
C ILE A 151 -14.70 -11.16 -0.58
N ASN A 152 -15.52 -10.78 0.38
CA ASN A 152 -16.33 -9.56 0.34
C ASN A 152 -15.77 -8.53 1.30
N VAL A 153 -15.61 -7.30 0.85
CA VAL A 153 -15.10 -6.19 1.66
C VAL A 153 -16.15 -5.10 1.74
N ARG A 154 -16.31 -4.54 2.93
CA ARG A 154 -17.14 -3.36 3.19
C ARG A 154 -16.34 -2.37 4.00
N VAL A 155 -16.34 -1.14 3.54
CA VAL A 155 -15.82 0.02 4.28
C VAL A 155 -17.02 0.75 4.87
N VAL A 156 -17.03 0.92 6.18
CA VAL A 156 -18.09 1.63 6.89
C VAL A 156 -17.46 2.83 7.59
N THR A 157 -17.94 4.01 7.26
CA THR A 157 -17.59 5.23 7.98
C THR A 157 -18.65 5.52 9.02
N PHE A 158 -18.23 5.63 10.28
CA PHE A 158 -19.10 5.95 11.40
C PHE A 158 -18.59 7.23 12.05
N ASP A 159 -19.39 8.30 11.94
CA ASP A 159 -19.04 9.67 12.35
C ASP A 159 -19.90 10.22 13.49
N THR A 160 -20.85 9.41 14.00
CA THR A 160 -21.81 9.87 15.02
C THR A 160 -21.13 10.11 16.37
N TYR A 161 -20.19 9.26 16.77
CA TYR A 161 -19.37 9.42 17.97
C TYR A 161 -18.03 8.68 17.81
N GLY A 162 -17.04 9.07 18.62
CA GLY A 162 -15.69 8.50 18.55
C GLY A 162 -15.14 8.12 19.91
N SER A 163 -13.84 7.99 19.99
CA SER A 163 -13.11 7.54 21.18
C SER A 163 -13.36 8.41 22.43
N ASP A 164 -13.60 9.71 22.23
CA ASP A 164 -13.76 10.63 23.34
C ASP A 164 -15.11 10.41 24.04
N GLN A 165 -16.18 10.17 23.29
CA GLN A 165 -17.48 9.81 23.85
C GLN A 165 -17.45 8.46 24.58
N ALA A 166 -16.73 7.48 24.02
CA ALA A 166 -16.52 6.20 24.70
C ALA A 166 -15.83 6.35 26.05
N LYS A 167 -14.82 7.25 26.15
CA LYS A 167 -14.11 7.54 27.39
C LYS A 167 -15.01 8.21 28.43
N VAL A 168 -15.94 9.08 28.01
CA VAL A 168 -16.90 9.72 28.93
C VAL A 168 -17.75 8.69 29.67
N ILE A 169 -18.16 7.63 28.99
CA ILE A 169 -18.90 6.51 29.60
C ILE A 169 -17.98 5.45 30.22
N LYS A 170 -16.68 5.76 30.34
CA LYS A 170 -15.64 4.87 30.93
C LYS A 170 -15.51 3.52 30.21
N MET A 171 -15.76 3.48 28.91
CA MET A 171 -15.57 2.30 28.08
C MET A 171 -14.33 2.46 27.20
N SER A 172 -13.64 1.35 26.96
CA SER A 172 -12.64 1.29 25.90
C SER A 172 -13.33 1.46 24.55
N PRO A 173 -12.83 2.31 23.62
CA PRO A 173 -13.40 2.43 22.28
C PRO A 173 -13.48 1.08 21.55
N ASP A 174 -12.46 0.25 21.69
CA ASP A 174 -12.42 -1.09 21.11
C ASP A 174 -13.52 -1.99 21.69
N ALA A 175 -13.67 -2.02 23.02
CA ALA A 175 -14.74 -2.78 23.68
C ALA A 175 -16.13 -2.32 23.23
N LEU A 176 -16.33 -1.00 23.04
CA LEU A 176 -17.61 -0.47 22.56
C LEU A 176 -17.95 -0.96 21.15
N VAL A 177 -16.97 -0.98 20.24
CA VAL A 177 -17.14 -1.51 18.88
C VAL A 177 -17.43 -3.01 18.92
N GLN A 178 -16.66 -3.76 19.69
CA GLN A 178 -16.81 -5.21 19.81
C GLN A 178 -18.16 -5.63 20.41
N MET A 179 -18.76 -4.80 21.25
CA MET A 179 -20.12 -5.05 21.79
C MET A 179 -21.23 -4.75 20.79
N GLY A 180 -20.93 -3.97 19.73
CA GLY A 180 -21.88 -3.62 18.69
C GLY A 180 -21.90 -4.57 17.50
N LEU A 181 -20.92 -5.45 17.42
CA LEU A 181 -20.78 -6.47 16.37
C LEU A 181 -21.41 -7.79 16.81
#